data_e61a97973ed534ae2c19444565285604
#
_entry.id   e61a97973ed534ae2c19444565285604
#
_cell.length_a   1.000
_cell.length_b   1.000
_cell.length_c   1.000
_cell.angle_alpha   90.00
_cell.angle_beta   90.00
_cell.angle_gamma   90.00
#
_symmetry.space_group_name_H-M   'P 1'
#
loop_
_entity.id
_entity.type
_entity.pdbx_description
1 polymer ?
#
loop_
_entity_poly.entity_id
_entity_poly.type
_entity_poly.pdbx_seq_one_letter_code
_entity_poly.pdbx_strand_id
1 'polypeptide(L)'
;MEKTDIITLMQLPDVGSKTVLKLYNHVSNRRLINLDFNDYISLIEEITNKKFMGIHIDKSKLKAEKLLEQCYLNKIKIFSFLDDDYPDRLKKIGNDKPVILFSKGNHDIMKTGYNLAFIGSRKVSKENYKIGVKFSKLAVDMGVNIVSGLAIGCDTAGHRGALLTNKNLLSGKTLAVLPSGIQNIYPKKNTTLSNEILEEEGCLISEKPPFESPEKYDYIMRDRLQAALSESIFILQSSLGSGTVHTAKFGEKYSKKIFCYGINTQNKGMELNKKLINEGKAFDINSEEQFKLAISKERDEHYEISH
;
A
#
# COMPACT_ATOMS: atom_id res chain seq x y z
N MET A 1 15.14 20.61 -4.38
CA MET A 1 14.07 20.28 -3.36
C MET A 1 14.54 19.07 -2.58
N GLU A 2 14.59 19.18 -1.28
CA GLU A 2 14.98 18.10 -0.36
C GLU A 2 13.76 17.43 0.28
N LYS A 3 13.97 16.27 0.91
CA LYS A 3 12.92 15.55 1.63
C LYS A 3 12.26 16.42 2.72
N THR A 4 13.05 17.20 3.44
CA THR A 4 12.58 18.14 4.47
C THR A 4 11.68 19.23 3.91
N ASP A 5 11.99 19.75 2.72
CA ASP A 5 11.14 20.71 2.02
C ASP A 5 9.77 20.11 1.71
N ILE A 6 9.76 18.88 1.14
CA ILE A 6 8.52 18.17 0.82
C ILE A 6 7.65 17.97 2.07
N ILE A 7 8.26 17.49 3.17
CA ILE A 7 7.55 17.27 4.43
C ILE A 7 6.96 18.58 4.93
N THR A 8 7.72 19.68 4.88
CA THR A 8 7.29 21.01 5.34
C THR A 8 6.16 21.56 4.47
N LEU A 9 6.27 21.45 3.14
CA LEU A 9 5.23 21.87 2.20
C LEU A 9 3.93 21.11 2.41
N MET A 10 4.00 19.82 2.70
CA MET A 10 2.81 19.00 3.01
C MET A 10 2.12 19.36 4.34
N GLN A 11 2.75 20.16 5.21
CA GLN A 11 2.12 20.69 6.42
C GLN A 11 1.34 22.00 6.16
N LEU A 12 1.47 22.60 4.97
CA LEU A 12 0.69 23.76 4.59
C LEU A 12 -0.79 23.38 4.35
N PRO A 13 -1.74 24.27 4.65
CA PRO A 13 -3.15 24.02 4.39
C PRO A 13 -3.40 23.66 2.92
N ASP A 14 -4.14 22.59 2.67
CA ASP A 14 -4.55 22.12 1.35
C ASP A 14 -3.41 21.74 0.38
N VAL A 15 -2.19 21.59 0.89
CA VAL A 15 -1.04 21.07 0.14
C VAL A 15 -0.86 19.58 0.41
N GLY A 16 -1.14 18.76 -0.58
CA GLY A 16 -0.98 17.30 -0.52
C GLY A 16 -0.06 16.78 -1.62
N SER A 17 0.09 15.45 -1.70
CA SER A 17 0.98 14.77 -2.67
C SER A 17 0.81 15.26 -4.10
N LYS A 18 -0.43 15.48 -4.57
CA LYS A 18 -0.69 15.97 -5.93
C LYS A 18 -0.14 17.37 -6.18
N THR A 19 -0.23 18.27 -5.20
CA THR A 19 0.30 19.63 -5.30
C THR A 19 1.82 19.62 -5.35
N VAL A 20 2.44 18.82 -4.49
CA VAL A 20 3.90 18.65 -4.48
C VAL A 20 4.41 18.05 -5.80
N LEU A 21 3.72 17.05 -6.37
CA LEU A 21 4.09 16.50 -7.68
C LEU A 21 3.93 17.51 -8.81
N LYS A 22 2.89 18.36 -8.78
CA LYS A 22 2.75 19.47 -9.75
C LYS A 22 3.89 20.47 -9.63
N LEU A 23 4.28 20.85 -8.41
CA LEU A 23 5.42 21.72 -8.16
C LEU A 23 6.71 21.10 -8.70
N TYR A 24 6.97 19.84 -8.36
CA TYR A 24 8.17 19.15 -8.85
C TYR A 24 8.24 19.12 -10.38
N ASN A 25 7.14 18.76 -11.04
CA ASN A 25 7.07 18.74 -12.51
C ASN A 25 7.24 20.14 -13.10
N HIS A 26 6.67 21.17 -12.47
CA HIS A 26 6.82 22.56 -12.91
C HIS A 26 8.28 23.02 -12.84
N VAL A 27 8.95 22.76 -11.72
CA VAL A 27 10.38 23.06 -11.52
C VAL A 27 11.23 22.31 -12.54
N SER A 28 10.99 21.02 -12.73
CA SER A 28 11.76 20.17 -13.66
C SER A 28 11.56 20.59 -15.11
N ASN A 29 10.34 20.84 -15.55
CA ASN A 29 10.03 21.23 -16.93
C ASN A 29 10.61 22.59 -17.30
N ARG A 30 10.64 23.54 -16.37
CA ARG A 30 11.24 24.87 -16.56
C ARG A 30 12.74 24.91 -16.29
N ARG A 31 13.34 23.79 -15.86
CA ARG A 31 14.76 23.66 -15.49
C ARG A 31 15.20 24.72 -14.47
N LEU A 32 14.32 25.01 -13.50
CA LEU A 32 14.62 25.95 -12.44
C LEU A 32 15.66 25.33 -11.49
N ILE A 33 16.72 26.06 -11.21
CA ILE A 33 17.84 25.63 -10.34
C ILE A 33 18.05 26.65 -9.23
N ASN A 34 18.76 26.23 -8.17
CA ASN A 34 19.10 27.07 -7.01
C ASN A 34 17.87 27.69 -6.32
N LEU A 35 16.76 26.96 -6.27
CA LEU A 35 15.56 27.39 -5.57
C LEU A 35 15.71 27.16 -4.07
N ASP A 36 15.35 28.16 -3.27
CA ASP A 36 15.19 28.02 -1.82
C ASP A 36 13.75 27.67 -1.44
N PHE A 37 13.48 27.54 -0.12
CA PHE A 37 12.16 27.20 0.37
C PHE A 37 11.10 28.26 0.07
N ASN A 38 11.47 29.54 0.05
CA ASN A 38 10.54 30.64 -0.25
C ASN A 38 10.15 30.64 -1.74
N ASP A 39 11.06 30.24 -2.62
CA ASP A 39 10.77 30.04 -4.03
C ASP A 39 9.71 28.94 -4.21
N TYR A 40 9.84 27.81 -3.47
CA TYR A 40 8.82 26.75 -3.49
C TYR A 40 7.46 27.24 -2.98
N ILE A 41 7.43 28.08 -1.94
CA ILE A 41 6.20 28.69 -1.46
C ILE A 41 5.55 29.53 -2.56
N SER A 42 6.32 30.42 -3.17
CA SER A 42 5.85 31.29 -4.26
C SER A 42 5.29 30.51 -5.44
N LEU A 43 5.96 29.43 -5.84
CA LEU A 43 5.50 28.54 -6.91
C LEU A 43 4.23 27.77 -6.52
N ILE A 44 4.10 27.30 -5.27
CA ILE A 44 2.88 26.66 -4.80
C ILE A 44 1.71 27.65 -4.76
N GLU A 45 1.95 28.88 -4.35
CA GLU A 45 0.93 29.94 -4.40
C GLU A 45 0.43 30.17 -5.84
N GLU A 46 1.32 30.20 -6.82
CA GLU A 46 0.96 30.28 -8.25
C GLU A 46 0.13 29.08 -8.70
N ILE A 47 0.62 27.85 -8.39
CA ILE A 47 -0.02 26.59 -8.81
C ILE A 47 -1.42 26.41 -8.17
N THR A 48 -1.60 26.84 -6.92
CA THR A 48 -2.84 26.62 -6.16
C THR A 48 -3.78 27.82 -6.19
N ASN A 49 -3.30 28.98 -6.67
CA ASN A 49 -3.96 30.27 -6.56
C ASN A 49 -4.36 30.63 -5.12
N LYS A 50 -3.49 30.28 -4.16
CA LYS A 50 -3.65 30.52 -2.72
C LYS A 50 -2.46 31.26 -2.19
N LYS A 51 -2.67 32.12 -1.18
CA LYS A 51 -1.59 32.81 -0.47
C LYS A 51 -1.34 32.21 0.91
N PHE A 52 -0.08 32.08 1.29
CA PHE A 52 0.32 31.59 2.59
C PHE A 52 0.92 32.73 3.40
N MET A 53 0.31 33.03 4.56
CA MET A 53 0.87 34.00 5.50
C MET A 53 2.11 33.40 6.21
N GLY A 54 3.05 34.25 6.66
CA GLY A 54 4.25 33.80 7.37
C GLY A 54 3.95 32.86 8.54
N ILE A 55 2.88 33.10 9.30
CA ILE A 55 2.45 32.22 10.40
C ILE A 55 2.09 30.79 9.93
N HIS A 56 1.62 30.61 8.71
CA HIS A 56 1.37 29.27 8.16
C HIS A 56 2.69 28.55 7.87
N ILE A 57 3.66 29.28 7.34
CA ILE A 57 5.00 28.76 7.02
C ILE A 57 5.74 28.33 8.30
N ASP A 58 5.75 29.19 9.33
CA ASP A 58 6.41 28.88 10.61
C ASP A 58 5.76 27.69 11.31
N LYS A 59 4.42 27.62 11.32
CA LYS A 59 3.69 26.47 11.85
C LYS A 59 4.00 25.18 11.09
N SER A 60 4.18 25.27 9.78
CA SER A 60 4.49 24.10 8.94
C SER A 60 5.90 23.59 9.20
N LYS A 61 6.89 24.47 9.36
CA LYS A 61 8.26 24.13 9.76
C LYS A 61 8.26 23.41 11.11
N LEU A 62 7.61 23.97 12.12
CA LEU A 62 7.52 23.37 13.45
C LEU A 62 6.82 22.00 13.44
N LYS A 63 5.76 21.84 12.65
CA LYS A 63 5.09 20.54 12.48
C LYS A 63 5.99 19.51 11.78
N ALA A 64 6.74 19.93 10.78
CA ALA A 64 7.69 19.06 10.07
C ALA A 64 8.82 18.59 11.01
N GLU A 65 9.40 19.48 11.81
CA GLU A 65 10.42 19.15 12.82
C GLU A 65 9.89 18.12 13.83
N LYS A 66 8.71 18.35 14.39
CA LYS A 66 8.06 17.40 15.32
C LYS A 66 7.79 16.05 14.66
N LEU A 67 7.36 16.04 13.40
CA LEU A 67 7.09 14.82 12.65
C LEU A 67 8.39 14.02 12.44
N LEU A 68 9.48 14.68 12.07
CA LEU A 68 10.79 14.06 11.91
C LEU A 68 11.29 13.46 13.22
N GLU A 69 11.21 14.21 14.33
CA GLU A 69 11.54 13.71 15.66
C GLU A 69 10.71 12.50 16.06
N GLN A 70 9.39 12.55 15.87
CA GLN A 70 8.48 11.43 16.14
C GLN A 70 8.84 10.19 15.33
N CYS A 71 9.17 10.36 14.05
CA CYS A 71 9.61 9.24 13.21
C CYS A 71 10.91 8.63 13.71
N TYR A 72 11.89 9.46 14.08
CA TYR A 72 13.16 8.99 14.62
C TYR A 72 12.97 8.19 15.91
N LEU A 73 12.25 8.75 16.90
CA LEU A 73 11.99 8.11 18.20
C LEU A 73 11.24 6.77 18.07
N ASN A 74 10.38 6.64 17.07
CA ASN A 74 9.56 5.44 16.83
C ASN A 74 10.16 4.46 15.81
N LYS A 75 11.40 4.70 15.35
CA LYS A 75 12.11 3.88 14.34
C LYS A 75 11.29 3.75 13.05
N ILE A 76 10.67 4.86 12.61
CA ILE A 76 9.90 4.94 11.36
C ILE A 76 10.81 5.57 10.30
N LYS A 77 11.06 4.82 9.22
CA LYS A 77 11.76 5.33 8.05
C LYS A 77 10.80 6.15 7.20
N ILE A 78 11.28 7.29 6.70
CA ILE A 78 10.56 8.14 5.76
C ILE A 78 11.21 7.98 4.39
N PHE A 79 10.43 7.54 3.42
CA PHE A 79 10.80 7.53 2.01
C PHE A 79 10.19 8.74 1.32
N SER A 80 11.00 9.46 0.55
CA SER A 80 10.55 10.45 -0.42
C SER A 80 10.66 9.89 -1.82
N PHE A 81 9.77 10.29 -2.73
CA PHE A 81 9.84 9.90 -4.14
C PHE A 81 11.13 10.37 -4.84
N LEU A 82 11.93 11.21 -4.19
CA LEU A 82 13.25 11.69 -4.63
C LEU A 82 14.39 10.80 -4.13
N ASP A 83 14.15 9.90 -3.18
CA ASP A 83 15.20 9.04 -2.64
C ASP A 83 15.59 7.96 -3.65
N ASP A 84 16.87 7.64 -3.76
CA ASP A 84 17.38 6.57 -4.62
C ASP A 84 16.77 5.22 -4.25
N ASP A 85 16.57 4.99 -2.96
CA ASP A 85 16.00 3.76 -2.41
C ASP A 85 14.46 3.75 -2.33
N TYR A 86 13.77 4.72 -2.94
CA TYR A 86 12.33 4.72 -3.06
C TYR A 86 11.85 3.54 -3.93
N PRO A 87 10.79 2.78 -3.51
CA PRO A 87 10.38 1.57 -4.21
C PRO A 87 10.02 1.79 -5.68
N ASP A 88 10.68 1.08 -6.61
CA ASP A 88 10.44 1.21 -8.05
C ASP A 88 9.00 0.87 -8.44
N ARG A 89 8.35 -0.06 -7.71
CA ARG A 89 6.93 -0.37 -7.89
C ARG A 89 6.04 0.86 -7.73
N LEU A 90 6.41 1.77 -6.82
CA LEU A 90 5.70 3.03 -6.62
C LEU A 90 6.11 4.10 -7.64
N LYS A 91 7.34 4.09 -8.16
CA LYS A 91 7.74 4.99 -9.27
C LYS A 91 6.90 4.71 -10.52
N LYS A 92 6.59 3.44 -10.80
CA LYS A 92 5.84 2.97 -11.99
C LYS A 92 4.39 3.46 -12.08
N ILE A 93 3.78 3.87 -10.96
CA ILE A 93 2.39 4.39 -10.99
C ILE A 93 2.29 5.90 -11.29
N GLY A 94 3.39 6.51 -11.71
CA GLY A 94 3.42 7.88 -12.22
C GLY A 94 2.95 8.92 -11.19
N ASN A 95 1.93 9.70 -11.56
CA ASN A 95 1.36 10.75 -10.69
C ASN A 95 0.49 10.22 -9.53
N ASP A 96 0.26 8.92 -9.47
CA ASP A 96 -0.42 8.29 -8.33
C ASP A 96 0.56 7.92 -7.20
N LYS A 97 1.88 8.08 -7.40
CA LYS A 97 2.87 7.74 -6.37
C LYS A 97 2.78 8.63 -5.14
N PRO A 98 2.98 8.08 -3.93
CA PRO A 98 3.12 8.89 -2.73
C PRO A 98 4.40 9.71 -2.78
N VAL A 99 4.34 10.99 -2.43
CA VAL A 99 5.55 11.83 -2.36
C VAL A 99 6.34 11.58 -1.08
N ILE A 100 5.64 11.20 -0.01
CA ILE A 100 6.20 10.72 1.26
C ILE A 100 5.51 9.42 1.63
N LEU A 101 6.29 8.46 2.11
CA LEU A 101 5.81 7.18 2.63
C LEU A 101 6.51 6.90 3.96
N PHE A 102 5.74 6.66 4.99
CA PHE A 102 6.22 6.21 6.30
C PHE A 102 6.28 4.68 6.31
N SER A 103 7.34 4.12 6.90
CA SER A 103 7.55 2.67 6.93
C SER A 103 8.21 2.22 8.22
N LYS A 104 7.78 1.07 8.75
CA LYS A 104 8.35 0.42 9.93
C LYS A 104 8.48 -1.07 9.71
N GLY A 105 9.63 -1.64 10.07
CA GLY A 105 9.95 -3.06 9.88
C GLY A 105 10.83 -3.32 8.66
N ASN A 106 10.65 -4.45 8.00
CA ASN A 106 11.47 -4.87 6.86
C ASN A 106 11.05 -4.16 5.57
N HIS A 107 11.80 -3.15 5.20
CA HIS A 107 11.51 -2.32 4.02
C HIS A 107 11.75 -3.02 2.68
N ASP A 108 12.55 -4.10 2.66
CA ASP A 108 12.92 -4.80 1.42
C ASP A 108 11.71 -5.47 0.74
N ILE A 109 10.67 -5.82 1.51
CA ILE A 109 9.42 -6.35 0.99
C ILE A 109 8.80 -5.42 -0.08
N MET A 110 8.99 -4.10 0.04
CA MET A 110 8.50 -3.15 -0.95
C MET A 110 9.30 -3.17 -2.26
N LYS A 111 10.53 -3.66 -2.24
CA LYS A 111 11.51 -3.53 -3.33
C LYS A 111 11.75 -4.85 -4.04
N THR A 112 11.81 -5.94 -3.30
CA THR A 112 12.27 -7.25 -3.79
C THR A 112 11.20 -8.34 -3.63
N GLY A 113 11.41 -9.47 -4.27
CA GLY A 113 10.53 -10.62 -4.21
C GLY A 113 9.24 -10.44 -5.02
N TYR A 114 8.41 -11.47 -5.05
CA TYR A 114 7.08 -11.42 -5.64
C TYR A 114 6.04 -11.09 -4.58
N ASN A 115 5.27 -10.03 -4.79
CA ASN A 115 4.24 -9.56 -3.87
C ASN A 115 2.85 -9.88 -4.41
N LEU A 116 2.02 -10.52 -3.60
CA LEU A 116 0.61 -10.80 -3.88
C LEU A 116 -0.29 -9.92 -2.99
N ALA A 117 -1.07 -9.02 -3.60
CA ALA A 117 -2.12 -8.32 -2.86
C ALA A 117 -3.21 -9.32 -2.46
N PHE A 118 -3.40 -9.56 -1.17
CA PHE A 118 -4.40 -10.48 -0.65
C PHE A 118 -5.52 -9.66 0.00
N ILE A 119 -6.67 -9.57 -0.68
CA ILE A 119 -7.71 -8.61 -0.34
C ILE A 119 -9.11 -9.22 -0.31
N GLY A 120 -10.05 -8.45 0.23
CA GLY A 120 -11.46 -8.83 0.20
C GLY A 120 -12.32 -8.11 1.23
N SER A 121 -13.50 -8.65 1.46
CA SER A 121 -14.51 -8.07 2.32
C SER A 121 -14.09 -8.09 3.80
N ARG A 122 -14.52 -7.05 4.53
CA ARG A 122 -14.50 -7.03 6.00
C ARG A 122 -15.48 -8.05 6.60
N LYS A 123 -16.52 -8.42 5.85
CA LYS A 123 -17.52 -9.43 6.22
C LYS A 123 -17.25 -10.72 5.44
N VAL A 124 -16.31 -11.52 5.89
CA VAL A 124 -15.96 -12.82 5.32
C VAL A 124 -16.67 -13.95 6.07
N SER A 125 -17.09 -15.00 5.36
CA SER A 125 -17.64 -16.21 6.02
C SER A 125 -16.55 -16.94 6.82
N LYS A 126 -16.93 -17.69 7.86
CA LYS A 126 -15.97 -18.49 8.65
C LYS A 126 -15.19 -19.49 7.76
N GLU A 127 -15.87 -20.06 6.78
CA GLU A 127 -15.29 -21.00 5.82
C GLU A 127 -14.25 -20.30 4.94
N ASN A 128 -14.63 -19.19 4.26
CA ASN A 128 -13.71 -18.45 3.40
C ASN A 128 -12.56 -17.82 4.19
N TYR A 129 -12.76 -17.45 5.46
CA TYR A 129 -11.68 -17.01 6.33
C TYR A 129 -10.62 -18.11 6.49
N LYS A 130 -11.02 -19.36 6.78
CA LYS A 130 -10.11 -20.50 6.91
C LYS A 130 -9.38 -20.79 5.58
N ILE A 131 -10.10 -20.72 4.47
CA ILE A 131 -9.52 -20.86 3.12
C ILE A 131 -8.50 -19.75 2.87
N GLY A 132 -8.82 -18.51 3.23
CA GLY A 132 -7.91 -17.39 3.09
C GLY A 132 -6.61 -17.55 3.88
N VAL A 133 -6.69 -17.98 5.13
CA VAL A 133 -5.52 -18.30 5.95
C VAL A 133 -4.66 -19.37 5.28
N LYS A 134 -5.30 -20.43 4.75
CA LYS A 134 -4.59 -21.52 4.08
C LYS A 134 -3.91 -21.07 2.80
N PHE A 135 -4.59 -20.31 1.94
CA PHE A 135 -4.01 -19.81 0.68
C PHE A 135 -2.87 -18.82 0.92
N SER A 136 -3.03 -17.94 1.90
CA SER A 136 -1.95 -17.03 2.27
C SER A 136 -0.71 -17.76 2.79
N LYS A 137 -0.92 -18.79 3.66
CA LYS A 137 0.18 -19.64 4.11
C LYS A 137 0.89 -20.33 2.94
N LEU A 138 0.13 -20.92 2.01
CA LEU A 138 0.67 -21.56 0.82
C LEU A 138 1.51 -20.59 -0.03
N ALA A 139 1.04 -19.35 -0.24
CA ALA A 139 1.79 -18.34 -0.97
C ALA A 139 3.14 -18.04 -0.29
N VAL A 140 3.12 -17.84 1.03
CA VAL A 140 4.33 -17.52 1.80
C VAL A 140 5.30 -18.70 1.84
N ASP A 141 4.82 -19.93 1.97
CA ASP A 141 5.64 -21.15 1.88
C ASP A 141 6.32 -21.29 0.49
N MET A 142 5.76 -20.68 -0.55
CA MET A 142 6.36 -20.60 -1.89
C MET A 142 7.28 -19.38 -2.10
N GLY A 143 7.58 -18.60 -1.06
CA GLY A 143 8.44 -17.42 -1.15
C GLY A 143 7.73 -16.14 -1.64
N VAL A 144 6.40 -16.13 -1.66
CA VAL A 144 5.58 -14.99 -2.08
C VAL A 144 5.23 -14.11 -0.89
N ASN A 145 5.47 -12.81 -0.98
CA ASN A 145 5.06 -11.87 0.06
C ASN A 145 3.56 -11.55 -0.03
N ILE A 146 2.92 -11.38 1.10
CA ILE A 146 1.51 -10.98 1.20
C ILE A 146 1.43 -9.48 1.48
N VAL A 147 0.79 -8.74 0.58
CA VAL A 147 0.46 -7.32 0.76
C VAL A 147 -1.03 -7.20 1.07
N SER A 148 -1.37 -6.62 2.21
CA SER A 148 -2.78 -6.46 2.59
C SER A 148 -3.00 -5.21 3.44
N GLY A 149 -4.25 -4.93 3.83
CA GLY A 149 -4.63 -3.63 4.37
C GLY A 149 -4.89 -3.61 5.87
N LEU A 150 -4.60 -4.66 6.58
CA LEU A 150 -4.82 -4.81 8.02
C LEU A 150 -6.30 -4.60 8.46
N ALA A 151 -7.26 -4.63 7.53
CA ALA A 151 -8.68 -4.59 7.87
C ALA A 151 -9.14 -5.90 8.52
N ILE A 152 -10.29 -5.88 9.22
CA ILE A 152 -10.92 -7.13 9.64
C ILE A 152 -11.35 -7.96 8.42
N GLY A 153 -11.50 -9.28 8.58
CA GLY A 153 -11.97 -10.17 7.52
C GLY A 153 -10.86 -10.70 6.63
N CYS A 154 -10.95 -10.50 5.31
CA CYS A 154 -10.03 -11.08 4.35
C CYS A 154 -8.58 -10.63 4.55
N ASP A 155 -8.36 -9.35 4.85
CA ASP A 155 -7.00 -8.82 5.10
C ASP A 155 -6.38 -9.49 6.33
N THR A 156 -7.17 -9.63 7.42
CA THR A 156 -6.73 -10.36 8.61
C THR A 156 -6.40 -11.83 8.29
N ALA A 157 -7.20 -12.51 7.44
CA ALA A 157 -6.91 -13.87 7.02
C ALA A 157 -5.59 -13.96 6.23
N GLY A 158 -5.34 -13.00 5.34
CA GLY A 158 -4.09 -12.89 4.59
C GLY A 158 -2.87 -12.76 5.51
N HIS A 159 -2.88 -11.78 6.42
CA HIS A 159 -1.77 -11.59 7.36
C HIS A 159 -1.59 -12.79 8.31
N ARG A 160 -2.69 -13.34 8.86
CA ARG A 160 -2.62 -14.53 9.74
C ARG A 160 -2.04 -15.74 9.05
N GLY A 161 -2.44 -16.00 7.78
CA GLY A 161 -1.86 -17.10 7.00
C GLY A 161 -0.37 -16.92 6.77
N ALA A 162 0.06 -15.70 6.45
CA ALA A 162 1.46 -15.39 6.25
C ALA A 162 2.32 -15.60 7.51
N LEU A 163 1.77 -15.37 8.70
CA LEU A 163 2.46 -15.57 9.97
C LEU A 163 2.51 -17.05 10.43
N LEU A 164 1.76 -17.96 9.77
CA LEU A 164 1.75 -19.41 10.07
C LEU A 164 2.79 -20.21 9.28
N THR A 165 3.69 -19.55 8.58
CA THR A 165 4.70 -20.22 7.77
C THR A 165 5.73 -20.98 8.63
N ASN A 166 6.27 -22.05 8.08
CA ASN A 166 7.44 -22.73 8.65
C ASN A 166 8.67 -21.86 8.37
N LYS A 167 9.08 -21.04 9.30
CA LYS A 167 10.14 -20.02 9.24
C LYS A 167 11.43 -20.55 8.61
N ASN A 168 11.49 -20.60 7.29
CA ASN A 168 12.72 -20.84 6.56
C ASN A 168 13.17 -19.57 5.84
N LEU A 169 14.43 -19.48 5.48
CA LEU A 169 15.04 -18.31 4.84
C LEU A 169 14.39 -17.93 3.49
N LEU A 170 13.67 -18.86 2.86
CA LEU A 170 13.05 -18.69 1.56
C LEU A 170 11.56 -18.32 1.66
N SER A 171 10.98 -18.32 2.85
CA SER A 171 9.57 -17.97 3.05
C SER A 171 9.33 -16.48 2.79
N GLY A 172 8.22 -16.18 2.13
CA GLY A 172 7.75 -14.81 1.98
C GLY A 172 7.41 -14.18 3.33
N LYS A 173 7.15 -12.90 3.30
CA LYS A 173 6.80 -12.07 4.48
C LYS A 173 5.46 -11.39 4.25
N THR A 174 5.02 -10.58 5.20
CA THR A 174 3.79 -9.80 5.01
C THR A 174 4.00 -8.31 5.22
N LEU A 175 3.37 -7.52 4.35
CA LEU A 175 3.38 -6.06 4.32
C LEU A 175 1.97 -5.54 4.55
N ALA A 176 1.76 -4.78 5.60
CA ALA A 176 0.50 -4.11 5.87
C ALA A 176 0.52 -2.66 5.39
N VAL A 177 -0.43 -2.32 4.51
CA VAL A 177 -0.63 -0.96 3.99
C VAL A 177 -1.78 -0.32 4.77
N LEU A 178 -1.49 0.74 5.51
CA LEU A 178 -2.42 1.32 6.47
C LEU A 178 -3.10 2.59 5.93
N PRO A 179 -4.40 2.80 6.21
CA PRO A 179 -5.08 4.05 5.92
C PRO A 179 -4.83 5.11 7.01
N SER A 180 -4.32 4.69 8.18
CA SER A 180 -3.97 5.54 9.33
C SER A 180 -2.46 5.61 9.49
N GLY A 181 -1.97 6.52 10.34
CA GLY A 181 -0.56 6.53 10.73
C GLY A 181 -0.14 5.23 11.42
N ILE A 182 1.12 4.86 11.26
CA ILE A 182 1.71 3.59 11.74
C ILE A 182 1.62 3.42 13.26
N GLN A 183 1.59 4.51 14.03
CA GLN A 183 1.43 4.50 15.48
C GLN A 183 -0.03 4.57 15.93
N ASN A 184 -0.97 4.73 15.00
CA ASN A 184 -2.39 4.76 15.27
C ASN A 184 -3.14 3.68 14.48
N ILE A 185 -2.81 2.43 14.79
CA ILE A 185 -3.38 1.25 14.09
C ILE A 185 -4.91 1.27 14.08
N TYR A 186 -5.46 1.10 12.89
CA TYR A 186 -6.90 0.95 12.67
C TYR A 186 -7.20 -0.25 11.73
N PRO A 187 -8.16 -1.12 12.09
CA PRO A 187 -8.98 -1.12 13.32
C PRO A 187 -8.17 -1.52 14.57
N LYS A 188 -8.54 -0.98 15.73
CA LYS A 188 -7.85 -1.28 17.01
C LYS A 188 -7.76 -2.78 17.34
N LYS A 189 -8.72 -3.57 16.86
CA LYS A 189 -8.73 -5.04 17.00
C LYS A 189 -7.51 -5.72 16.38
N ASN A 190 -6.87 -5.10 15.40
CA ASN A 190 -5.69 -5.64 14.70
C ASN A 190 -4.37 -5.04 15.19
N THR A 191 -4.36 -4.31 16.32
CA THR A 191 -3.12 -3.78 16.91
C THR A 191 -2.15 -4.91 17.27
N THR A 192 -2.61 -5.98 17.91
CA THR A 192 -1.78 -7.16 18.20
C THR A 192 -1.21 -7.78 16.91
N LEU A 193 -2.05 -7.93 15.88
CA LEU A 193 -1.61 -8.46 14.58
C LEU A 193 -0.52 -7.57 13.94
N SER A 194 -0.63 -6.24 14.06
CA SER A 194 0.40 -5.36 13.52
C SER A 194 1.76 -5.52 14.24
N ASN A 195 1.76 -5.80 15.54
CA ASN A 195 2.97 -6.06 16.29
C ASN A 195 3.58 -7.42 15.88
N GLU A 196 2.77 -8.47 15.78
CA GLU A 196 3.20 -9.78 15.30
C GLU A 196 3.79 -9.71 13.88
N ILE A 197 3.24 -8.88 12.99
CA ILE A 197 3.82 -8.63 11.65
C ILE A 197 5.24 -8.08 11.78
N LEU A 198 5.48 -7.10 12.65
CA LEU A 198 6.80 -6.51 12.85
C LEU A 198 7.78 -7.49 13.50
N GLU A 199 7.33 -8.28 14.48
CA GLU A 199 8.13 -9.30 15.19
C GLU A 199 8.59 -10.42 14.23
N GLU A 200 7.77 -10.74 13.21
CA GLU A 200 8.05 -11.75 12.19
C GLU A 200 8.69 -11.17 10.91
N GLU A 201 9.44 -10.07 11.08
CA GLU A 201 10.18 -9.41 10.00
C GLU A 201 9.28 -8.93 8.83
N GLY A 202 8.02 -8.63 9.10
CA GLY A 202 7.12 -7.98 8.17
C GLY A 202 7.31 -6.46 8.17
N CYS A 203 6.41 -5.76 7.48
CA CYS A 203 6.48 -4.32 7.32
C CYS A 203 5.11 -3.66 7.47
N LEU A 204 5.08 -2.47 8.05
CA LEU A 204 3.92 -1.58 8.05
C LEU A 204 4.26 -0.32 7.26
N ILE A 205 3.35 0.13 6.40
CA ILE A 205 3.51 1.37 5.64
C ILE A 205 2.27 2.23 5.65
N SER A 206 2.45 3.53 5.54
CA SER A 206 1.37 4.52 5.42
C SER A 206 1.83 5.79 4.71
N GLU A 207 0.92 6.48 4.04
CA GLU A 207 1.11 7.86 3.58
C GLU A 207 0.75 8.88 4.67
N LYS A 208 0.01 8.45 5.70
CA LYS A 208 -0.38 9.33 6.81
C LYS A 208 0.75 9.49 7.82
N PRO A 209 0.92 10.69 8.39
CA PRO A 209 1.78 10.91 9.55
C PRO A 209 1.52 9.89 10.66
N PRO A 210 2.54 9.49 11.44
CA PRO A 210 2.49 8.29 12.30
C PRO A 210 1.32 8.20 13.28
N PHE A 211 0.85 9.31 13.81
CA PHE A 211 -0.18 9.35 14.86
C PHE A 211 -1.56 9.75 14.35
N GLU A 212 -1.71 10.00 13.04
CA GLU A 212 -2.97 10.45 12.48
C GLU A 212 -4.00 9.33 12.32
N SER A 213 -5.26 9.68 12.60
CA SER A 213 -6.41 8.80 12.36
C SER A 213 -6.79 8.79 10.89
N PRO A 214 -7.37 7.67 10.39
CA PRO A 214 -7.80 7.61 9.01
C PRO A 214 -9.09 8.39 8.77
N GLU A 215 -9.16 9.09 7.65
CA GLU A 215 -10.37 9.66 7.10
C GLU A 215 -10.97 8.73 6.02
N LYS A 216 -12.21 9.01 5.60
CA LYS A 216 -12.90 8.16 4.63
C LYS A 216 -12.12 8.00 3.30
N TYR A 217 -11.48 9.07 2.84
CA TYR A 217 -10.72 9.08 1.60
C TYR A 217 -9.42 8.27 1.69
N ASP A 218 -8.80 8.19 2.86
CA ASP A 218 -7.53 7.50 3.06
C ASP A 218 -7.62 5.98 2.78
N TYR A 219 -8.80 5.38 2.96
CA TYR A 219 -9.01 3.98 2.61
C TYR A 219 -8.87 3.74 1.10
N ILE A 220 -9.41 4.65 0.28
CA ILE A 220 -9.30 4.55 -1.18
C ILE A 220 -7.86 4.82 -1.61
N MET A 221 -7.21 5.82 -1.00
CA MET A 221 -5.83 6.16 -1.33
C MET A 221 -4.87 5.02 -0.96
N ARG A 222 -5.10 4.34 0.18
CA ARG A 222 -4.36 3.17 0.59
C ARG A 222 -4.51 1.99 -0.38
N ASP A 223 -5.73 1.78 -0.90
CA ASP A 223 -6.03 0.65 -1.80
C ASP A 223 -5.19 0.71 -3.09
N ARG A 224 -4.83 1.90 -3.58
CA ARG A 224 -3.93 2.05 -4.73
C ARG A 224 -2.52 1.54 -4.43
N LEU A 225 -2.05 1.72 -3.19
CA LEU A 225 -0.72 1.25 -2.78
C LEU A 225 -0.66 -0.28 -2.67
N GLN A 226 -1.75 -0.94 -2.24
CA GLN A 226 -1.82 -2.40 -2.24
C GLN A 226 -1.66 -2.94 -3.68
N ALA A 227 -2.39 -2.35 -4.64
CA ALA A 227 -2.26 -2.74 -6.04
C ALA A 227 -0.87 -2.40 -6.62
N ALA A 228 -0.34 -1.21 -6.31
CA ALA A 228 0.94 -0.77 -6.86
C ALA A 228 2.13 -1.60 -6.38
N LEU A 229 2.14 -2.00 -5.10
CA LEU A 229 3.23 -2.76 -4.47
C LEU A 229 3.19 -4.26 -4.77
N SER A 230 2.20 -4.72 -5.53
CA SER A 230 2.03 -6.14 -5.83
C SER A 230 2.16 -6.42 -7.32
N GLU A 231 2.62 -7.60 -7.67
CA GLU A 231 2.68 -8.10 -9.04
C GLU A 231 1.31 -8.60 -9.49
N SER A 232 0.57 -9.23 -8.58
CA SER A 232 -0.80 -9.68 -8.83
C SER A 232 -1.71 -9.47 -7.62
N ILE A 233 -3.01 -9.63 -7.81
CA ILE A 233 -4.04 -9.41 -6.80
C ILE A 233 -4.88 -10.67 -6.66
N PHE A 234 -5.06 -11.16 -5.42
CA PHE A 234 -5.96 -12.24 -5.09
C PHE A 234 -7.14 -11.70 -4.26
N ILE A 235 -8.36 -11.88 -4.78
CA ILE A 235 -9.60 -11.50 -4.12
C ILE A 235 -10.26 -12.75 -3.53
N LEU A 236 -10.25 -12.85 -2.19
CA LEU A 236 -10.79 -14.02 -1.49
C LEU A 236 -12.33 -14.03 -1.52
N GLN A 237 -12.96 -12.99 -1.04
CA GLN A 237 -14.44 -12.84 -1.00
C GLN A 237 -14.78 -11.36 -1.05
N SER A 238 -15.65 -10.95 -1.99
CA SER A 238 -16.05 -9.56 -2.08
C SER A 238 -17.42 -9.36 -2.72
N SER A 239 -18.22 -8.48 -2.13
CA SER A 239 -19.46 -7.98 -2.71
C SER A 239 -19.21 -6.74 -3.57
N LEU A 240 -20.17 -6.38 -4.44
CA LEU A 240 -20.06 -5.22 -5.34
C LEU A 240 -19.97 -3.87 -4.60
N GLY A 241 -20.51 -3.78 -3.38
CA GLY A 241 -20.46 -2.55 -2.56
C GLY A 241 -19.25 -2.45 -1.62
N SER A 242 -18.27 -3.35 -1.72
CA SER A 242 -17.10 -3.37 -0.84
C SER A 242 -15.99 -2.45 -1.33
N GLY A 243 -15.10 -2.02 -0.42
CA GLY A 243 -13.88 -1.25 -0.77
C GLY A 243 -12.93 -1.99 -1.72
N THR A 244 -12.97 -3.32 -1.76
CA THR A 244 -12.20 -4.18 -2.67
C THR A 244 -12.36 -3.78 -4.15
N VAL A 245 -13.51 -3.21 -4.52
CA VAL A 245 -13.74 -2.67 -5.87
C VAL A 245 -12.70 -1.62 -6.25
N HIS A 246 -12.25 -0.80 -5.30
CA HIS A 246 -11.23 0.22 -5.58
C HIS A 246 -9.88 -0.42 -5.86
N THR A 247 -9.47 -1.41 -5.05
CA THR A 247 -8.20 -2.13 -5.30
C THR A 247 -8.22 -2.86 -6.63
N ALA A 248 -9.34 -3.51 -7.01
CA ALA A 248 -9.49 -4.17 -8.30
C ALA A 248 -9.35 -3.16 -9.47
N LYS A 249 -9.99 -1.99 -9.38
CA LYS A 249 -9.86 -0.93 -10.39
C LYS A 249 -8.42 -0.38 -10.49
N PHE A 250 -7.71 -0.23 -9.38
CA PHE A 250 -6.29 0.12 -9.41
C PHE A 250 -5.45 -1.00 -10.01
N GLY A 251 -5.81 -2.26 -9.74
CA GLY A 251 -5.20 -3.41 -10.40
C GLY A 251 -5.32 -3.35 -11.92
N GLU A 252 -6.53 -3.12 -12.43
CA GLU A 252 -6.76 -2.90 -13.87
C GLU A 252 -5.94 -1.72 -14.39
N LYS A 253 -5.96 -0.57 -13.69
CA LYS A 253 -5.20 0.63 -14.07
C LYS A 253 -3.69 0.39 -14.14
N TYR A 254 -3.14 -0.43 -13.27
CA TYR A 254 -1.71 -0.72 -13.19
C TYR A 254 -1.33 -2.03 -13.89
N SER A 255 -2.26 -2.58 -14.70
CA SER A 255 -2.07 -3.81 -15.49
C SER A 255 -1.66 -5.02 -14.64
N LYS A 256 -2.26 -5.15 -13.44
CA LYS A 256 -2.02 -6.29 -12.55
C LYS A 256 -2.94 -7.45 -12.91
N LYS A 257 -2.41 -8.68 -12.91
CA LYS A 257 -3.25 -9.87 -13.02
C LYS A 257 -4.11 -10.01 -11.76
N ILE A 258 -5.39 -10.33 -11.95
CA ILE A 258 -6.35 -10.48 -10.84
C ILE A 258 -6.79 -11.95 -10.81
N PHE A 259 -6.73 -12.55 -9.64
CA PHE A 259 -7.24 -13.86 -9.33
C PHE A 259 -8.39 -13.73 -8.36
N CYS A 260 -9.46 -14.48 -8.55
CA CYS A 260 -10.61 -14.48 -7.66
C CYS A 260 -10.88 -15.90 -7.17
N TYR A 261 -11.13 -16.05 -5.87
CA TYR A 261 -11.62 -17.32 -5.35
C TYR A 261 -13.06 -17.56 -5.82
N GLY A 262 -13.29 -18.67 -6.48
CA GLY A 262 -14.48 -19.46 -6.64
C GLY A 262 -15.71 -18.91 -7.36
N ILE A 263 -15.82 -19.07 -8.67
CA ILE A 263 -17.11 -18.90 -9.38
C ILE A 263 -18.16 -19.96 -8.95
N ASN A 264 -17.69 -21.17 -8.62
CA ASN A 264 -18.54 -22.29 -8.26
C ASN A 264 -19.05 -22.24 -6.81
N THR A 265 -18.59 -21.29 -6.00
CA THR A 265 -19.08 -21.17 -4.62
C THR A 265 -20.46 -20.52 -4.60
N GLN A 266 -21.38 -21.06 -3.81
CA GLN A 266 -22.70 -20.46 -3.57
C GLN A 266 -22.69 -19.48 -2.40
N ASN A 267 -21.51 -19.17 -1.85
CA ASN A 267 -21.37 -18.30 -0.70
C ASN A 267 -21.87 -16.88 -1.03
N LYS A 268 -22.66 -16.31 -0.12
CA LYS A 268 -23.09 -14.91 -0.19
C LYS A 268 -21.87 -13.99 -0.10
N GLY A 269 -21.93 -12.84 -0.75
CA GLY A 269 -20.86 -11.84 -0.73
C GLY A 269 -19.71 -12.14 -1.69
N MET A 270 -19.95 -12.93 -2.77
CA MET A 270 -19.02 -13.27 -3.84
C MET A 270 -19.35 -12.53 -5.15
N GLU A 271 -20.24 -11.56 -5.11
CA GLU A 271 -20.80 -10.92 -6.31
C GLU A 271 -19.72 -10.21 -7.14
N LEU A 272 -18.73 -9.58 -6.49
CA LEU A 272 -17.60 -8.96 -7.19
C LEU A 272 -16.70 -10.02 -7.84
N ASN A 273 -16.36 -11.10 -7.12
CA ASN A 273 -15.56 -12.20 -7.65
C ASN A 273 -16.20 -12.75 -8.94
N LYS A 274 -17.48 -13.12 -8.88
CA LYS A 274 -18.24 -13.64 -10.03
C LYS A 274 -18.29 -12.65 -11.18
N LYS A 275 -18.51 -11.37 -10.89
CA LYS A 275 -18.54 -10.33 -11.91
C LYS A 275 -17.20 -10.23 -12.65
N LEU A 276 -16.08 -10.12 -11.92
CA LEU A 276 -14.76 -9.99 -12.55
C LEU A 276 -14.37 -11.22 -13.38
N ILE A 277 -14.71 -12.44 -12.92
CA ILE A 277 -14.47 -13.67 -13.67
C ILE A 277 -15.32 -13.69 -14.95
N ASN A 278 -16.64 -13.43 -14.85
CA ASN A 278 -17.54 -13.43 -15.99
C ASN A 278 -17.21 -12.35 -17.03
N GLU A 279 -16.64 -11.23 -16.63
CA GLU A 279 -16.16 -10.17 -17.52
C GLU A 279 -14.76 -10.47 -18.10
N GLY A 280 -14.14 -11.61 -17.78
CA GLY A 280 -12.78 -11.96 -18.22
C GLY A 280 -11.68 -11.09 -17.61
N LYS A 281 -11.99 -10.38 -16.51
CA LYS A 281 -11.04 -9.48 -15.82
C LYS A 281 -10.26 -10.16 -14.72
N ALA A 282 -10.67 -11.36 -14.31
CA ALA A 282 -9.98 -12.14 -13.28
C ALA A 282 -9.98 -13.62 -13.65
N PHE A 283 -8.93 -14.32 -13.21
CA PHE A 283 -8.82 -15.77 -13.29
C PHE A 283 -9.53 -16.42 -12.11
N ASP A 284 -10.28 -17.50 -12.40
CA ASP A 284 -11.00 -18.27 -11.39
C ASP A 284 -10.09 -19.28 -10.70
N ILE A 285 -10.07 -19.25 -9.37
CA ILE A 285 -9.31 -20.16 -8.50
C ILE A 285 -10.28 -20.91 -7.60
N ASN A 286 -10.44 -22.21 -7.84
CA ASN A 286 -11.40 -23.05 -7.10
C ASN A 286 -10.72 -24.10 -6.18
N SER A 287 -9.41 -24.30 -6.30
CA SER A 287 -8.66 -25.26 -5.49
C SER A 287 -7.27 -24.76 -5.10
N GLU A 288 -6.65 -25.46 -4.14
CA GLU A 288 -5.26 -25.19 -3.73
C GLU A 288 -4.26 -25.45 -4.85
N GLU A 289 -4.48 -26.51 -5.64
CA GLU A 289 -3.63 -26.88 -6.78
C GLU A 289 -3.66 -25.79 -7.82
N GLN A 290 -4.85 -25.28 -8.17
CA GLN A 290 -4.99 -24.16 -9.09
C GLN A 290 -4.33 -22.89 -8.55
N PHE A 291 -4.47 -22.60 -7.26
CA PHE A 291 -3.82 -21.46 -6.63
C PHE A 291 -2.30 -21.57 -6.71
N LYS A 292 -1.74 -22.73 -6.31
CA LYS A 292 -0.29 -22.98 -6.36
C LYS A 292 0.25 -22.82 -7.77
N LEU A 293 -0.43 -23.47 -8.75
CA LEU A 293 -0.01 -23.41 -10.16
C LEU A 293 -0.02 -21.97 -10.69
N ALA A 294 -1.11 -21.24 -10.46
CA ALA A 294 -1.26 -19.87 -10.92
C ALA A 294 -0.18 -18.94 -10.31
N ILE A 295 0.01 -19.00 -8.99
CA ILE A 295 0.95 -18.12 -8.29
C ILE A 295 2.41 -18.50 -8.57
N SER A 296 2.75 -19.80 -8.67
CA SER A 296 4.10 -20.22 -9.07
C SER A 296 4.45 -19.71 -10.47
N LYS A 297 3.53 -19.87 -11.42
CA LYS A 297 3.75 -19.39 -12.80
C LYS A 297 4.04 -17.89 -12.84
N GLU A 298 3.20 -17.08 -12.18
CA GLU A 298 3.39 -15.62 -12.15
C GLU A 298 4.69 -15.21 -11.45
N ARG A 299 5.04 -15.88 -10.36
CA ARG A 299 6.29 -15.66 -9.65
C ARG A 299 7.51 -15.97 -10.52
N ASP A 300 7.51 -17.11 -11.18
CA ASP A 300 8.63 -17.58 -12.00
C ASP A 300 8.80 -16.66 -13.21
N GLU A 301 7.71 -16.29 -13.92
CA GLU A 301 7.73 -15.28 -14.99
C GLU A 301 8.29 -13.93 -14.51
N HIS A 302 7.95 -13.50 -13.28
CA HIS A 302 8.47 -12.27 -12.70
C HIS A 302 9.99 -12.29 -12.52
N TYR A 303 10.54 -13.40 -12.06
CA TYR A 303 11.99 -13.54 -11.87
C TYR A 303 12.75 -13.65 -13.19
N GLU A 304 12.19 -14.32 -14.21
CA GLU A 304 12.78 -14.38 -15.54
C GLU A 304 12.91 -13.01 -16.22
N ILE A 305 11.93 -12.11 -16.01
CA ILE A 305 11.94 -10.75 -16.60
C ILE A 305 12.87 -9.81 -15.80
N SER A 306 13.13 -10.12 -14.53
CA SER A 306 13.90 -9.25 -13.64
C SER A 306 15.43 -9.51 -13.70
N HIS A 307 15.83 -10.54 -14.42
CA HIS A 307 17.22 -10.94 -14.70
C HIS A 307 17.54 -10.84 -16.18
#